data_131fc475bad9e2a46596034367dae423
#
_entry.id   131fc475bad9e2a46596034367dae423
#
_cell.length_a   1.000
_cell.length_b   1.000
_cell.length_c   1.000
_cell.angle_alpha   90.00
_cell.angle_beta   90.00
_cell.angle_gamma   90.00
#
_symmetry.space_group_name_H-M   'P 1'
#
loop_
_entity.id
_entity.type
_entity.pdbx_description
1 polymer ?
#
loop_
_entity_poly.entity_id
_entity_poly.type
_entity_poly.pdbx_seq_one_letter_code
_entity_poly.pdbx_strand_id
1 'polypeptide(L)'
;MSTEERREVKKKLRREVLARRAALTEPERERGNLLITERILGHQWYYLSDTILGFVSYGSEICTTEILENALQDGKRVYVPKVEGQEMRFYRIQSLAELKELSLIHI
;
A
#
# COMPACT_ATOMS: atom_id res chain seq x y z
N MET A 1 -29.19 -3.19 -12.85
CA MET A 1 -28.68 -2.11 -11.98
C MET A 1 -28.10 -1.00 -12.82
N SER A 2 -28.52 0.23 -12.61
CA SER A 2 -28.01 1.39 -13.35
C SER A 2 -26.58 1.76 -12.93
N THR A 3 -25.93 2.59 -13.73
CA THR A 3 -24.57 3.07 -13.40
C THR A 3 -24.56 3.85 -12.08
N GLU A 4 -25.59 4.67 -11.84
CA GLU A 4 -25.71 5.44 -10.61
C GLU A 4 -25.92 4.54 -9.39
N GLU A 5 -26.76 3.52 -9.51
CA GLU A 5 -26.97 2.53 -8.45
C GLU A 5 -25.68 1.81 -8.10
N ARG A 6 -24.88 1.43 -9.11
CA ARG A 6 -23.58 0.79 -8.90
C ARG A 6 -22.60 1.71 -8.17
N ARG A 7 -22.59 3.00 -8.54
CA ARG A 7 -21.74 3.99 -7.86
C ARG A 7 -22.12 4.16 -6.40
N GLU A 8 -23.42 4.20 -6.11
CA GLU A 8 -23.93 4.32 -4.74
C GLU A 8 -23.56 3.10 -3.89
N VAL A 9 -23.70 1.90 -4.44
CA VAL A 9 -23.29 0.67 -3.77
C VAL A 9 -21.79 0.67 -3.47
N LYS A 10 -20.97 1.09 -4.43
CA LYS A 10 -19.51 1.17 -4.23
C LYS A 10 -19.14 2.18 -3.15
N LYS A 11 -19.78 3.36 -3.15
CA LYS A 11 -19.55 4.38 -2.11
C LYS A 11 -19.91 3.87 -0.73
N LYS A 12 -21.03 3.18 -0.62
CA LYS A 12 -21.48 2.60 0.64
C LYS A 12 -20.50 1.55 1.15
N LEU A 13 -20.06 0.66 0.29
CA LEU A 13 -19.08 -0.38 0.63
C LEU A 13 -17.76 0.22 1.08
N ARG A 14 -17.27 1.26 0.40
CA ARG A 14 -16.05 1.95 0.80
C ARG A 14 -16.16 2.55 2.19
N ARG A 15 -17.28 3.22 2.47
CA ARG A 15 -17.52 3.82 3.79
C ARG A 15 -17.54 2.78 4.88
N GLU A 16 -18.22 1.65 4.64
CA GLU A 16 -18.29 0.56 5.62
C GLU A 16 -16.90 -0.05 5.87
N VAL A 17 -16.13 -0.30 4.82
CA VAL A 17 -14.78 -0.86 4.95
C VAL A 17 -13.86 0.11 5.68
N LEU A 18 -13.89 1.40 5.35
CA LEU A 18 -13.07 2.41 6.02
C LEU A 18 -13.46 2.55 7.49
N ALA A 19 -14.75 2.50 7.80
CA ALA A 19 -15.22 2.55 9.17
C ALA A 19 -14.74 1.34 9.98
N ARG A 20 -14.77 0.14 9.39
CA ARG A 20 -14.26 -1.07 10.04
C ARG A 20 -12.78 -1.00 10.29
N ARG A 21 -11.99 -0.51 9.32
CA ARG A 21 -10.56 -0.31 9.51
C ARG A 21 -10.27 0.69 10.62
N ALA A 22 -11.00 1.80 10.64
CA ALA A 22 -10.81 2.82 11.66
C ALA A 22 -11.21 2.35 13.07
N ALA A 23 -12.12 1.39 13.15
CA ALA A 23 -12.57 0.81 14.42
C ALA A 23 -11.60 -0.24 14.99
N LEU A 24 -10.61 -0.70 14.20
CA LEU A 24 -9.64 -1.68 14.68
C LEU A 24 -8.72 -1.07 15.73
N THR A 25 -8.40 -1.85 16.76
CA THR A 25 -7.41 -1.44 17.76
C THR A 25 -5.99 -1.54 17.21
N GLU A 26 -5.03 -0.86 17.85
CA GLU A 26 -3.63 -0.95 17.44
C GLU A 26 -3.11 -2.40 17.41
N PRO A 27 -3.34 -3.23 18.44
CA PRO A 27 -2.92 -4.64 18.37
C PRO A 27 -3.54 -5.42 17.23
N GLU A 28 -4.82 -5.15 16.92
CA GLU A 28 -5.50 -5.80 15.80
C GLU A 28 -4.89 -5.40 14.46
N ARG A 29 -4.55 -4.12 14.28
CA ARG A 29 -3.90 -3.61 13.08
C ARG A 29 -2.51 -4.20 12.91
N GLU A 30 -1.72 -4.23 13.97
CA GLU A 30 -0.38 -4.81 13.95
C GLU A 30 -0.40 -6.28 13.58
N ARG A 31 -1.35 -7.03 14.15
CA ARG A 31 -1.51 -8.45 13.83
C ARG A 31 -1.91 -8.66 12.38
N GLY A 32 -2.86 -7.86 11.87
CA GLY A 32 -3.29 -7.94 10.49
C GLY A 32 -2.16 -7.59 9.53
N ASN A 33 -1.40 -6.53 9.82
CA ASN A 33 -0.25 -6.13 9.02
C ASN A 33 0.83 -7.21 9.00
N LEU A 34 1.12 -7.79 10.14
CA LEU A 34 2.12 -8.86 10.25
C LEU A 34 1.71 -10.08 9.42
N LEU A 35 0.47 -10.53 9.54
CA LEU A 35 -0.02 -11.69 8.79
C LEU A 35 0.02 -11.46 7.28
N ILE A 36 -0.40 -10.29 6.82
CA ILE A 36 -0.39 -9.94 5.40
C ILE A 36 1.04 -9.82 4.90
N THR A 37 1.90 -9.16 5.65
CA THR A 37 3.32 -9.01 5.31
C THR A 37 3.98 -10.38 5.17
N GLU A 38 3.78 -11.28 6.12
CA GLU A 38 4.33 -12.62 6.06
C GLU A 38 3.84 -13.40 4.84
N ARG A 39 2.55 -13.28 4.50
CA ARG A 39 1.98 -13.95 3.34
C ARG A 39 2.56 -13.43 2.03
N ILE A 40 2.72 -12.12 1.91
CA ILE A 40 3.30 -11.52 0.71
C ILE A 40 4.75 -11.90 0.56
N LEU A 41 5.55 -11.77 1.61
CA LEU A 41 6.98 -12.06 1.57
C LEU A 41 7.26 -13.56 1.37
N GLY A 42 6.36 -14.42 1.84
CA GLY A 42 6.47 -15.86 1.65
C GLY A 42 5.84 -16.37 0.35
N HIS A 43 5.23 -15.48 -0.43
CA HIS A 43 4.57 -15.91 -1.66
C HIS A 43 5.58 -16.11 -2.78
N GLN A 44 5.35 -17.15 -3.57
CA GLN A 44 6.22 -17.51 -4.70
C GLN A 44 6.41 -16.34 -5.68
N TRP A 45 5.37 -15.61 -5.97
CA TRP A 45 5.45 -14.48 -6.91
C TRP A 45 6.35 -13.38 -6.40
N TYR A 46 6.32 -13.09 -5.09
CA TYR A 46 7.24 -12.15 -4.49
C TYR A 46 8.68 -12.62 -4.67
N TYR A 47 8.93 -13.87 -4.33
CA TYR A 47 10.27 -14.47 -4.39
C TYR A 47 10.86 -14.43 -5.80
N LEU A 48 10.03 -14.71 -6.83
CA LEU A 48 10.46 -14.75 -8.22
C LEU A 48 10.49 -13.38 -8.91
N SER A 49 9.93 -12.36 -8.29
CA SER A 49 9.88 -11.00 -8.87
C SER A 49 11.18 -10.25 -8.63
N ASP A 50 11.69 -9.59 -9.66
CA ASP A 50 12.85 -8.69 -9.58
C ASP A 50 12.41 -7.25 -9.36
N THR A 51 11.16 -6.92 -9.68
CA THR A 51 10.61 -5.57 -9.62
C THR A 51 9.29 -5.60 -8.87
N ILE A 52 9.13 -4.65 -7.95
CA ILE A 52 7.93 -4.47 -7.16
C ILE A 52 7.36 -3.08 -7.42
N LEU A 53 6.09 -3.03 -7.78
CA LEU A 53 5.33 -1.77 -7.84
C LEU A 53 4.48 -1.72 -6.58
N GLY A 54 4.80 -0.80 -5.70
CA GLY A 54 4.14 -0.71 -4.41
C GLY A 54 3.51 0.66 -4.18
N PHE A 55 2.60 0.74 -3.24
CA PHE A 55 2.04 2.00 -2.78
C PHE A 55 2.55 2.29 -1.37
N VAL A 56 2.54 3.58 -1.00
CA VAL A 56 2.90 3.99 0.35
C VAL A 56 1.65 3.98 1.21
N SER A 57 1.70 3.27 2.32
CA SER A 57 0.57 3.18 3.25
C SER A 57 0.25 4.54 3.86
N TYR A 58 -1.03 4.77 4.08
CA TYR A 58 -1.55 6.03 4.58
C TYR A 58 -2.76 5.79 5.49
N GLY A 59 -2.78 6.46 6.64
CA GLY A 59 -3.91 6.39 7.56
C GLY A 59 -4.16 4.98 8.09
N SER A 60 -5.40 4.49 7.91
CA SER A 60 -5.82 3.17 8.39
C SER A 60 -5.53 2.05 7.41
N GLU A 61 -4.83 2.34 6.30
CA GLU A 61 -4.47 1.32 5.33
C GLU A 61 -3.44 0.34 5.88
N ILE A 62 -3.34 -0.83 5.24
CA ILE A 62 -2.34 -1.83 5.59
C ILE A 62 -0.96 -1.23 5.39
N CYS A 63 -0.09 -1.37 6.40
CA CYS A 63 1.26 -0.83 6.34
C CYS A 63 2.11 -1.60 5.32
N THR A 64 2.58 -0.90 4.29
CA THR A 64 3.42 -1.48 3.25
C THR A 64 4.91 -1.21 3.45
N THR A 65 5.26 -0.38 4.44
CA THR A 65 6.64 0.03 4.68
C THR A 65 7.58 -1.15 4.86
N GLU A 66 7.17 -2.13 5.64
CA GLU A 66 7.98 -3.32 5.92
C GLU A 66 8.20 -4.16 4.66
N ILE A 67 7.17 -4.28 3.82
CA ILE A 67 7.26 -5.00 2.54
C ILE A 67 8.24 -4.31 1.60
N LEU A 68 8.13 -2.98 1.49
CA LEU A 68 9.01 -2.19 0.63
C LEU A 68 10.46 -2.24 1.11
N GLU A 69 10.68 -2.14 2.41
CA GLU A 69 12.01 -2.23 3.00
C GLU A 69 12.63 -3.60 2.75
N ASN A 70 11.87 -4.67 2.95
CA ASN A 70 12.33 -6.02 2.70
C ASN A 70 12.69 -6.23 1.23
N ALA A 71 11.87 -5.70 0.33
CA ALA A 71 12.14 -5.78 -1.11
C ALA A 71 13.44 -5.07 -1.49
N LEU A 72 13.70 -3.91 -0.90
CA LEU A 72 14.96 -3.18 -1.12
C LEU A 72 16.15 -3.95 -0.58
N GLN A 73 16.03 -4.58 0.59
CA GLN A 73 17.09 -5.40 1.17
C GLN A 73 17.37 -6.64 0.33
N ASP A 74 16.35 -7.19 -0.31
CA ASP A 74 16.48 -8.35 -1.20
C ASP A 74 17.07 -7.99 -2.58
N GLY A 75 17.39 -6.71 -2.79
CA GLY A 75 17.97 -6.25 -4.05
C GLY A 75 16.96 -6.09 -5.19
N LYS A 76 15.68 -6.06 -4.87
CA LYS A 76 14.63 -5.87 -5.87
C LYS A 76 14.53 -4.39 -6.26
N ARG A 77 14.07 -4.16 -7.49
CA ARG A 77 13.76 -2.80 -7.95
C ARG A 77 12.36 -2.43 -7.44
N VAL A 78 12.28 -1.37 -6.66
CA VAL A 78 11.01 -0.91 -6.05
C VAL A 78 10.62 0.42 -6.67
N TYR A 79 9.40 0.48 -7.17
CA TYR A 79 8.80 1.68 -7.75
C TYR A 79 7.55 2.06 -6.95
N VAL A 80 7.39 3.34 -6.71
CA VAL A 80 6.22 3.87 -6.00
C VAL A 80 5.50 4.90 -6.88
N PRO A 81 4.17 4.94 -6.83
CA PRO A 81 3.40 5.89 -7.62
C PRO A 81 3.38 7.28 -6.99
N LYS A 82 3.39 8.29 -7.85
CA LYS A 82 3.18 9.68 -7.43
C LYS A 82 2.22 10.33 -8.42
N VAL A 83 1.21 10.98 -7.89
CA VAL A 83 0.26 11.74 -8.70
C VAL A 83 0.83 13.14 -8.94
N GLU A 84 1.01 13.51 -10.21
CA GLU A 84 1.48 14.83 -10.63
C GLU A 84 0.43 15.43 -11.56
N GLY A 85 -0.34 16.40 -11.06
CA GLY A 85 -1.47 16.92 -11.80
C GLY A 85 -2.54 15.86 -12.04
N GLN A 86 -2.80 15.53 -13.30
CA GLN A 86 -3.75 14.49 -13.69
C GLN A 86 -3.06 13.19 -14.07
N GLU A 87 -1.73 13.14 -13.99
CA GLU A 87 -0.95 11.97 -14.36
C GLU A 87 -0.44 11.25 -13.12
N MET A 88 -0.28 9.94 -13.26
CA MET A 88 0.38 9.12 -12.25
C MET A 88 1.68 8.60 -12.84
N ARG A 89 2.79 8.82 -12.14
CA ARG A 89 4.10 8.35 -12.55
C ARG A 89 4.68 7.44 -11.47
N PHE A 90 5.49 6.48 -11.89
CA PHE A 90 6.18 5.58 -10.98
C PHE A 90 7.65 5.98 -10.87
N TYR A 91 8.14 6.09 -9.66
CA TYR A 91 9.52 6.46 -9.37
C TYR A 91 10.22 5.32 -8.65
N ARG A 92 11.40 4.99 -9.10
CA ARG A 92 12.23 4.00 -8.42
C ARG A 92 12.82 4.60 -7.16
N ILE A 93 12.75 3.84 -6.08
CA ILE A 93 13.38 4.22 -4.82
C ILE A 93 14.48 3.22 -4.47
N GLN A 94 15.53 3.69 -3.79
CA GLN A 94 16.62 2.87 -3.29
C GLN A 94 16.60 2.78 -1.77
N SER A 95 15.89 3.69 -1.12
CA SER A 95 15.68 3.69 0.32
C SER A 95 14.36 4.33 0.66
N LEU A 96 13.84 4.05 1.86
CA LEU A 96 12.59 4.65 2.32
C LEU A 96 12.73 6.16 2.56
N ALA A 97 13.94 6.66 2.78
CA ALA A 97 14.18 8.10 2.95
C ALA A 97 13.78 8.89 1.71
N GLU A 98 13.86 8.30 0.52
CA GLU A 98 13.48 8.97 -0.74
C GLU A 98 11.98 9.25 -0.82
N LEU A 99 11.16 8.55 -0.03
CA LEU A 99 9.71 8.80 0.01
C LEU A 99 9.40 10.22 0.48
N LYS A 100 10.20 10.78 1.38
CA LYS A 100 10.05 12.17 1.83
C LYS A 100 10.37 13.15 0.71
N GLU A 101 11.43 12.88 -0.04
CA GLU A 101 11.85 13.72 -1.16
C GLU A 101 10.79 13.79 -2.24
N LEU A 102 10.07 12.69 -2.45
CA LEU A 102 8.98 12.61 -3.41
C LEU A 102 7.66 13.17 -2.85
N SER A 103 7.65 13.63 -1.58
CA SER A 103 6.46 14.14 -0.91
C SER A 103 5.31 13.10 -0.85
N LEU A 104 5.67 11.82 -0.76
CA LEU A 104 4.70 10.73 -0.69
C LEU A 104 4.29 10.37 0.74
N ILE A 105 5.04 10.85 1.73
CA ILE A 105 4.74 10.66 3.14
C ILE A 105 4.33 11.99 3.73
N HIS A 106 3.15 12.02 4.32
CA HIS A 106 2.68 13.16 5.10
C HIS A 106 3.27 13.07 6.51
N ILE A 107 3.96 14.11 6.87
CA ILE A 107 4.56 14.23 8.20
C ILE A 107 3.75 15.22 9.01
#